data_03364a20af638da0abdfab7ce2ad25ed
#
_entry.id   03364a20af638da0abdfab7ce2ad25ed
#
_cell.length_a   1.000
_cell.length_b   1.000
_cell.length_c   1.000
_cell.angle_alpha   90.00
_cell.angle_beta   90.00
_cell.angle_gamma   90.00
#
_symmetry.space_group_name_H-M   'P 1'
#
loop_
_entity.id
_entity.type
_entity.pdbx_description
1 polymer ?
#
loop_
_entity_poly.entity_id
_entity_poly.type
_entity_poly.pdbx_seq_one_letter_code
_entity_poly.pdbx_strand_id
1 'polypeptide(L)'
;HDVGEVNGDALSAQEYQNLVEEYTEVVKLMRGVTALNDEQTNQVRDEVWRSYVNNKLIEKEAKALGLTVSAAEIQDILKAGVHPLLRQTPFQNPQTGNFDKDMLNKFLVEYAKMSESQMPAQYAEQYNNMYKYWSFIQKTLIESRLAEKYQALVSKALLSNPVEAQDAFDARVNQYNVLMAGIPYSSVVDSTIVVKESELKDLYNKKKEQFKQYQETRDIKYIDVQVTASAEDRAAIQKEVDEATEQLATTTEDYTSFIRSTGSEAPYVDLFYNKTAFPSDVVAR
;
A
#
# COMPACT_ATOMS: atom_id res chain seq x y z
N HIS A 1 -12.84 -7.35 -19.44
CA HIS A 1 -12.37 -6.00 -19.08
C HIS A 1 -11.06 -6.15 -18.31
N ASP A 2 -10.06 -5.34 -18.67
CA ASP A 2 -8.76 -5.35 -18.03
C ASP A 2 -8.75 -4.32 -16.88
N VAL A 3 -8.05 -4.67 -15.81
CA VAL A 3 -7.86 -3.77 -14.64
C VAL A 3 -6.80 -2.72 -14.96
N GLY A 4 -5.81 -3.10 -15.75
CA GLY A 4 -4.72 -2.24 -16.18
C GLY A 4 -3.75 -2.96 -17.10
N GLU A 5 -2.72 -2.23 -17.51
CA GLU A 5 -1.68 -2.72 -18.41
C GLU A 5 -0.30 -2.31 -17.87
N VAL A 6 0.65 -3.21 -17.92
CA VAL A 6 2.04 -2.95 -17.53
C VAL A 6 2.96 -3.34 -18.68
N ASN A 7 3.63 -2.37 -19.28
CA ASN A 7 4.58 -2.59 -20.41
C ASN A 7 3.98 -3.32 -21.64
N GLY A 8 2.69 -3.19 -21.89
CA GLY A 8 2.00 -3.87 -22.98
C GLY A 8 1.32 -5.19 -22.57
N ASP A 9 1.56 -5.66 -21.35
CA ASP A 9 0.89 -6.85 -20.79
C ASP A 9 -0.37 -6.42 -20.02
N ALA A 10 -1.54 -6.76 -20.55
CA ALA A 10 -2.81 -6.49 -19.89
C ALA A 10 -3.07 -7.46 -18.73
N LEU A 11 -3.60 -6.94 -17.61
CA LEU A 11 -4.08 -7.74 -16.49
C LEU A 11 -5.61 -7.78 -16.53
N SER A 12 -6.16 -8.96 -16.79
CA SER A 12 -7.61 -9.15 -16.78
C SER A 12 -8.19 -9.03 -15.36
N ALA A 13 -9.47 -8.63 -15.29
CA ALA A 13 -10.18 -8.52 -14.00
C ALA A 13 -10.21 -9.87 -13.26
N GLN A 14 -10.32 -10.98 -13.97
CA GLN A 14 -10.33 -12.32 -13.37
C GLN A 14 -8.98 -12.69 -12.76
N GLU A 15 -7.88 -12.43 -13.48
CA GLU A 15 -6.52 -12.70 -12.96
C GLU A 15 -6.21 -11.83 -11.75
N TYR A 16 -6.58 -10.55 -11.81
CA TYR A 16 -6.42 -9.66 -10.66
C TYR A 16 -7.23 -10.14 -9.46
N GLN A 17 -8.48 -10.53 -9.65
CA GLN A 17 -9.32 -11.06 -8.58
C GLN A 17 -8.71 -12.32 -7.95
N ASN A 18 -8.18 -13.23 -8.75
CA ASN A 18 -7.51 -14.44 -8.26
C ASN A 18 -6.28 -14.09 -7.40
N LEU A 19 -5.48 -13.10 -7.81
CA LEU A 19 -4.32 -12.63 -7.03
C LEU A 19 -4.77 -11.99 -5.70
N VAL A 20 -5.83 -11.19 -5.72
CA VAL A 20 -6.40 -10.58 -4.51
C VAL A 20 -6.93 -11.66 -3.56
N GLU A 21 -7.61 -12.67 -4.07
CA GLU A 21 -8.10 -13.79 -3.26
C GLU A 21 -6.96 -14.59 -2.63
N GLU A 22 -5.94 -14.96 -3.43
CA GLU A 22 -4.75 -15.65 -2.94
C GLU A 22 -4.09 -14.88 -1.79
N TYR A 23 -3.85 -13.58 -1.99
CA TYR A 23 -3.21 -12.74 -0.98
C TYR A 23 -4.11 -12.50 0.25
N THR A 24 -5.42 -12.37 0.05
CA THR A 24 -6.39 -12.23 1.13
C THR A 24 -6.35 -13.44 2.06
N GLU A 25 -6.35 -14.65 1.51
CA GLU A 25 -6.26 -15.89 2.30
C GLU A 25 -4.95 -15.97 3.07
N VAL A 26 -3.84 -15.59 2.45
CA VAL A 26 -2.53 -15.52 3.13
C VAL A 26 -2.56 -14.52 4.29
N VAL A 27 -3.11 -13.33 4.10
CA VAL A 27 -3.22 -12.30 5.15
C VAL A 27 -4.11 -12.78 6.30
N LYS A 28 -5.23 -13.44 6.01
CA LYS A 28 -6.10 -14.04 7.04
C LYS A 28 -5.34 -15.08 7.88
N LEU A 29 -4.60 -15.97 7.20
CA LEU A 29 -3.80 -16.99 7.89
C LEU A 29 -2.71 -16.37 8.77
N MET A 30 -1.99 -15.38 8.26
CA MET A 30 -0.93 -14.69 9.01
C MET A 30 -1.45 -13.95 10.24
N ARG A 31 -2.66 -13.38 10.15
CA ARG A 31 -3.28 -12.62 11.23
C ARG A 31 -4.15 -13.46 12.16
N GLY A 32 -4.42 -14.72 11.81
CA GLY A 32 -5.30 -15.61 12.57
C GLY A 32 -6.76 -15.15 12.59
N VAL A 33 -7.22 -14.48 11.52
CA VAL A 33 -8.60 -13.97 11.40
C VAL A 33 -9.34 -14.69 10.29
N THR A 34 -10.67 -14.77 10.40
CA THR A 34 -11.54 -15.41 9.40
C THR A 34 -12.04 -14.44 8.34
N ALA A 35 -12.05 -13.13 8.64
CA ALA A 35 -12.48 -12.09 7.72
C ALA A 35 -11.62 -10.83 7.85
N LEU A 36 -11.53 -10.07 6.76
CA LEU A 36 -10.94 -8.74 6.72
C LEU A 36 -12.06 -7.70 6.64
N ASN A 37 -11.85 -6.54 7.25
CA ASN A 37 -12.74 -5.39 7.06
C ASN A 37 -12.49 -4.71 5.71
N ASP A 38 -13.32 -3.71 5.35
CA ASP A 38 -13.26 -3.04 4.06
C ASP A 38 -11.91 -2.30 3.85
N GLU A 39 -11.40 -1.65 4.90
CA GLU A 39 -10.11 -0.96 4.84
C GLU A 39 -8.95 -1.94 4.58
N GLN A 40 -8.93 -3.06 5.32
CA GLN A 40 -7.93 -4.11 5.13
C GLN A 40 -8.03 -4.76 3.75
N THR A 41 -9.25 -4.94 3.24
CA THR A 41 -9.50 -5.47 1.90
C THR A 41 -8.97 -4.51 0.83
N ASN A 42 -9.17 -3.21 1.00
CA ASN A 42 -8.62 -2.20 0.08
C ASN A 42 -7.09 -2.17 0.13
N GLN A 43 -6.49 -2.25 1.33
CA GLN A 43 -5.03 -2.36 1.48
C GLN A 43 -4.46 -3.59 0.75
N VAL A 44 -5.14 -4.74 0.85
CA VAL A 44 -4.77 -5.95 0.11
C VAL A 44 -4.81 -5.72 -1.40
N ARG A 45 -5.86 -5.10 -1.92
CA ARG A 45 -5.98 -4.78 -3.35
C ARG A 45 -4.86 -3.87 -3.83
N ASP A 46 -4.57 -2.82 -3.09
CA ASP A 46 -3.49 -1.87 -3.42
C ASP A 46 -2.13 -2.55 -3.40
N GLU A 47 -1.87 -3.41 -2.42
CA GLU A 47 -0.61 -4.15 -2.30
C GLU A 47 -0.44 -5.16 -3.44
N VAL A 48 -1.50 -5.89 -3.79
CA VAL A 48 -1.48 -6.84 -4.92
C VAL A 48 -1.20 -6.11 -6.23
N TRP A 49 -1.85 -4.97 -6.47
CA TRP A 49 -1.59 -4.18 -7.67
C TRP A 49 -0.14 -3.68 -7.72
N ARG A 50 0.35 -3.11 -6.63
CA ARG A 50 1.72 -2.59 -6.51
C ARG A 50 2.75 -3.69 -6.72
N SER A 51 2.56 -4.83 -6.07
CA SER A 51 3.43 -6.00 -6.20
C SER A 51 3.44 -6.53 -7.64
N TYR A 52 2.26 -6.65 -8.25
CA TYR A 52 2.13 -7.10 -9.64
C TYR A 52 2.90 -6.19 -10.60
N VAL A 53 2.69 -4.87 -10.49
CA VAL A 53 3.40 -3.89 -11.35
C VAL A 53 4.91 -3.99 -11.16
N ASN A 54 5.39 -4.02 -9.92
CA ASN A 54 6.81 -4.10 -9.61
C ASN A 54 7.43 -5.39 -10.16
N ASN A 55 6.77 -6.54 -9.95
CA ASN A 55 7.26 -7.83 -10.41
C ASN A 55 7.30 -7.89 -11.94
N LYS A 56 6.29 -7.37 -12.63
CA LYS A 56 6.27 -7.32 -14.12
C LYS A 56 7.38 -6.44 -14.68
N LEU A 57 7.65 -5.30 -14.05
CA LEU A 57 8.76 -4.41 -14.46
C LEU A 57 10.11 -5.12 -14.30
N ILE A 58 10.35 -5.74 -13.16
CA ILE A 58 11.60 -6.46 -12.88
C ILE A 58 11.73 -7.69 -13.78
N GLU A 59 10.67 -8.47 -13.95
CA GLU A 59 10.66 -9.67 -14.80
C GLU A 59 11.08 -9.36 -16.25
N LYS A 60 10.52 -8.27 -16.81
CA LYS A 60 10.85 -7.83 -18.17
C LYS A 60 12.33 -7.49 -18.32
N GLU A 61 12.85 -6.66 -17.42
CA GLU A 61 14.25 -6.23 -17.43
C GLU A 61 15.20 -7.41 -17.14
N ALA A 62 14.87 -8.24 -16.15
CA ALA A 62 15.64 -9.44 -15.81
C ALA A 62 15.70 -10.41 -17.00
N LYS A 63 14.57 -10.63 -17.69
CA LYS A 63 14.51 -11.48 -18.89
C LYS A 63 15.37 -10.92 -20.03
N ALA A 64 15.34 -9.61 -20.27
CA ALA A 64 16.16 -8.95 -21.26
C ALA A 64 17.68 -9.11 -20.97
N LEU A 65 18.05 -9.18 -19.69
CA LEU A 65 19.43 -9.37 -19.22
C LEU A 65 19.82 -10.86 -19.08
N GLY A 66 18.90 -11.79 -19.35
CA GLY A 66 19.14 -13.23 -19.16
C GLY A 66 19.22 -13.67 -17.70
N LEU A 67 18.72 -12.86 -16.76
CA LEU A 67 18.69 -13.20 -15.33
C LEU A 67 17.57 -14.21 -15.07
N THR A 68 17.91 -15.31 -14.40
CA THR A 68 16.96 -16.33 -13.96
C THR A 68 17.26 -16.75 -12.52
N VAL A 69 16.27 -17.35 -11.87
CA VAL A 69 16.44 -17.97 -10.55
C VAL A 69 16.39 -19.48 -10.72
N SER A 70 17.47 -20.16 -10.40
CA SER A 70 17.55 -21.62 -10.54
C SER A 70 16.95 -22.34 -9.33
N ALA A 71 16.51 -23.57 -9.52
CA ALA A 71 16.06 -24.41 -8.42
C ALA A 71 17.16 -24.63 -7.37
N ALA A 72 18.44 -24.71 -7.79
CA ALA A 72 19.58 -24.84 -6.89
C ALA A 72 19.71 -23.61 -5.96
N GLU A 73 19.60 -22.38 -6.49
CA GLU A 73 19.60 -21.17 -5.69
C GLU A 73 18.50 -21.18 -4.62
N ILE A 74 17.30 -21.60 -4.97
CA ILE A 74 16.20 -21.70 -4.00
C ILE A 74 16.50 -22.75 -2.95
N GLN A 75 17.05 -23.91 -3.32
CA GLN A 75 17.46 -24.93 -2.37
C GLN A 75 18.55 -24.44 -1.40
N ASP A 76 19.50 -23.65 -1.86
CA ASP A 76 20.53 -23.04 -1.01
C ASP A 76 19.94 -22.02 -0.03
N ILE A 77 18.98 -21.19 -0.46
CA ILE A 77 18.26 -20.26 0.41
C ILE A 77 17.47 -21.01 1.48
N LEU A 78 16.77 -22.09 1.10
CA LEU A 78 16.04 -22.94 2.05
C LEU A 78 16.98 -23.64 3.04
N LYS A 79 18.14 -24.08 2.56
CA LYS A 79 19.15 -24.73 3.42
C LYS A 79 19.78 -23.74 4.41
N ALA A 80 20.05 -22.53 3.97
CA ALA A 80 20.57 -21.47 4.84
C ALA A 80 19.55 -21.02 5.91
N GLY A 81 18.26 -21.02 5.58
CA GLY A 81 17.16 -20.77 6.52
C GLY A 81 17.07 -19.36 7.11
N VAL A 82 17.88 -18.41 6.60
CA VAL A 82 18.00 -17.06 7.20
C VAL A 82 17.21 -15.98 6.45
N HIS A 83 16.60 -16.32 5.31
CA HIS A 83 15.85 -15.35 4.51
C HIS A 83 14.64 -14.80 5.30
N PRO A 84 14.35 -13.47 5.26
CA PRO A 84 13.27 -12.87 6.04
C PRO A 84 11.89 -13.50 5.81
N LEU A 85 11.56 -13.85 4.56
CA LEU A 85 10.29 -14.53 4.24
C LEU A 85 10.17 -15.90 4.90
N LEU A 86 11.26 -16.63 5.06
CA LEU A 86 11.25 -17.95 5.70
C LEU A 86 11.00 -17.85 7.19
N ARG A 87 11.40 -16.75 7.83
CA ARG A 87 11.14 -16.51 9.26
C ARG A 87 9.66 -16.29 9.59
N GLN A 88 8.86 -15.96 8.59
CA GLN A 88 7.42 -15.77 8.74
C GLN A 88 6.63 -17.09 8.63
N THR A 89 7.29 -18.18 8.24
CA THR A 89 6.65 -19.49 8.09
C THR A 89 6.59 -20.24 9.43
N PRO A 90 5.65 -21.17 9.61
CA PRO A 90 5.58 -21.99 10.81
C PRO A 90 6.64 -23.10 10.87
N PHE A 91 7.46 -23.23 9.85
CA PHE A 91 8.55 -24.22 9.75
C PHE A 91 9.82 -23.72 10.42
N GLN A 92 9.75 -23.40 11.71
CA GLN A 92 10.89 -22.89 12.46
C GLN A 92 11.34 -23.89 13.51
N ASN A 93 12.66 -24.03 13.66
CA ASN A 93 13.23 -24.82 14.73
C ASN A 93 12.95 -24.11 16.07
N PRO A 94 12.28 -24.78 17.03
CA PRO A 94 11.90 -24.17 18.30
C PRO A 94 13.10 -23.73 19.16
N GLN A 95 14.29 -24.30 18.93
CA GLN A 95 15.49 -23.98 19.70
C GLN A 95 16.26 -22.79 19.13
N THR A 96 16.27 -22.64 17.80
CA THR A 96 17.08 -21.63 17.12
C THR A 96 16.27 -20.47 16.56
N GLY A 97 14.96 -20.63 16.40
CA GLY A 97 14.08 -19.66 15.75
C GLY A 97 14.34 -19.49 14.24
N ASN A 98 15.21 -20.31 13.66
CA ASN A 98 15.49 -20.29 12.24
C ASN A 98 14.59 -21.27 11.48
N PHE A 99 14.38 -21.00 10.20
CA PHE A 99 13.65 -21.90 9.32
C PHE A 99 14.32 -23.30 9.29
N ASP A 100 13.49 -24.32 9.38
CA ASP A 100 13.92 -25.72 9.38
C ASP A 100 13.37 -26.42 8.12
N LYS A 101 14.26 -26.69 7.19
CA LYS A 101 13.94 -27.37 5.93
C LYS A 101 13.40 -28.78 6.14
N ASP A 102 13.82 -29.48 7.19
CA ASP A 102 13.36 -30.84 7.46
C ASP A 102 11.92 -30.86 7.98
N MET A 103 11.53 -29.82 8.73
CA MET A 103 10.12 -29.64 9.11
C MET A 103 9.24 -29.38 7.89
N LEU A 104 9.68 -28.54 6.97
CA LEU A 104 8.98 -28.31 5.70
C LEU A 104 8.87 -29.61 4.90
N ASN A 105 9.96 -30.36 4.74
CA ASN A 105 9.95 -31.60 3.99
C ASN A 105 9.00 -32.65 4.60
N LYS A 106 8.98 -32.78 5.90
CA LYS A 106 8.00 -33.65 6.61
C LYS A 106 6.58 -33.24 6.30
N PHE A 107 6.28 -31.95 6.41
CA PHE A 107 4.96 -31.42 6.09
C PHE A 107 4.56 -31.72 4.62
N LEU A 108 5.44 -31.50 3.66
CA LEU A 108 5.15 -31.74 2.23
C LEU A 108 4.91 -33.22 1.92
N VAL A 109 5.65 -34.10 2.58
CA VAL A 109 5.43 -35.56 2.46
C VAL A 109 4.09 -35.98 3.06
N GLU A 110 3.72 -35.44 4.21
CA GLU A 110 2.42 -35.68 4.85
C GLU A 110 1.27 -35.11 4.01
N TYR A 111 1.43 -33.93 3.50
CA TYR A 111 0.45 -33.30 2.61
C TYR A 111 0.22 -34.12 1.33
N ALA A 112 1.27 -34.61 0.68
CA ALA A 112 1.15 -35.43 -0.50
C ALA A 112 0.38 -36.74 -0.25
N LYS A 113 0.48 -37.31 0.95
CA LYS A 113 -0.23 -38.51 1.37
C LYS A 113 -1.68 -38.24 1.85
N MET A 114 -2.05 -36.98 2.02
CA MET A 114 -3.35 -36.61 2.58
C MET A 114 -4.52 -37.06 1.71
N SER A 115 -4.36 -37.06 0.38
CA SER A 115 -5.38 -37.54 -0.56
C SER A 115 -5.65 -39.04 -0.45
N GLU A 116 -4.72 -39.79 0.11
CA GLU A 116 -4.81 -41.26 0.31
C GLU A 116 -5.32 -41.63 1.70
N SER A 117 -5.36 -40.67 2.63
CA SER A 117 -5.77 -40.89 4.03
C SER A 117 -7.20 -40.44 4.26
N GLN A 118 -7.97 -41.19 5.07
CA GLN A 118 -9.29 -40.76 5.58
C GLN A 118 -9.13 -39.75 6.72
N MET A 119 -8.51 -38.61 6.43
CA MET A 119 -8.29 -37.55 7.40
C MET A 119 -9.60 -36.80 7.68
N PRO A 120 -9.94 -36.49 8.95
CA PRO A 120 -11.08 -35.64 9.26
C PRO A 120 -10.99 -34.28 8.53
N ALA A 121 -12.12 -33.77 8.03
CA ALA A 121 -12.21 -32.58 7.19
C ALA A 121 -11.52 -31.35 7.82
N GLN A 122 -11.60 -31.18 9.13
CA GLN A 122 -10.98 -30.09 9.88
C GLN A 122 -9.44 -30.08 9.74
N TYR A 123 -8.80 -31.24 9.80
CA TYR A 123 -7.35 -31.36 9.63
C TYR A 123 -6.95 -31.17 8.16
N ALA A 124 -7.77 -31.72 7.23
CA ALA A 124 -7.55 -31.52 5.81
C ALA A 124 -7.55 -30.04 5.41
N GLU A 125 -8.46 -29.24 5.96
CA GLU A 125 -8.52 -27.80 5.76
C GLU A 125 -7.26 -27.09 6.28
N GLN A 126 -6.80 -27.44 7.48
CA GLN A 126 -5.59 -26.85 8.07
C GLN A 126 -4.35 -27.14 7.22
N TYR A 127 -4.19 -28.39 6.73
CA TYR A 127 -3.08 -28.76 5.86
C TYR A 127 -3.15 -28.04 4.51
N ASN A 128 -4.34 -27.91 3.91
CA ASN A 128 -4.53 -27.16 2.68
C ASN A 128 -4.17 -25.68 2.84
N ASN A 129 -4.59 -25.06 3.94
CA ASN A 129 -4.27 -23.67 4.24
C ASN A 129 -2.76 -23.47 4.41
N MET A 130 -2.10 -24.39 5.11
CA MET A 130 -0.65 -24.38 5.29
C MET A 130 0.08 -24.55 3.95
N TYR A 131 -0.40 -25.42 3.07
CA TYR A 131 0.18 -25.62 1.74
C TYR A 131 -0.01 -24.41 0.84
N LYS A 132 -1.19 -23.77 0.85
CA LYS A 132 -1.44 -22.51 0.12
C LYS A 132 -0.48 -21.41 0.60
N TYR A 133 -0.33 -21.27 1.92
CA TYR A 133 0.61 -20.32 2.48
C TYR A 133 2.06 -20.60 2.04
N TRP A 134 2.49 -21.84 2.12
CA TRP A 134 3.82 -22.23 1.64
C TRP A 134 4.01 -21.96 0.14
N SER A 135 3.03 -22.29 -0.69
CA SER A 135 3.08 -22.04 -2.14
C SER A 135 3.24 -20.54 -2.45
N PHE A 136 2.53 -19.71 -1.69
CA PHE A 136 2.67 -18.25 -1.80
C PHE A 136 4.08 -17.79 -1.40
N ILE A 137 4.61 -18.25 -0.26
CA ILE A 137 5.97 -17.93 0.19
C ILE A 137 7.02 -18.38 -0.86
N GLN A 138 6.86 -19.56 -1.42
CA GLN A 138 7.78 -20.06 -2.44
C GLN A 138 7.79 -19.18 -3.70
N LYS A 139 6.62 -18.77 -4.18
CA LYS A 139 6.48 -17.86 -5.32
C LYS A 139 7.14 -16.50 -5.01
N THR A 140 6.80 -15.91 -3.88
CA THR A 140 7.35 -14.62 -3.44
C THR A 140 8.88 -14.70 -3.24
N LEU A 141 9.40 -15.84 -2.77
CA LEU A 141 10.84 -16.04 -2.62
C LEU A 141 11.58 -16.00 -3.96
N ILE A 142 11.00 -16.64 -4.99
CA ILE A 142 11.55 -16.63 -6.35
C ILE A 142 11.53 -15.20 -6.92
N GLU A 143 10.43 -14.50 -6.79
CA GLU A 143 10.27 -13.11 -7.23
C GLU A 143 11.24 -12.17 -6.51
N SER A 144 11.34 -12.29 -5.19
CA SER A 144 12.29 -11.53 -4.36
C SER A 144 13.74 -11.79 -4.79
N ARG A 145 14.09 -13.07 -5.02
CA ARG A 145 15.45 -13.43 -5.45
C ARG A 145 15.79 -12.85 -6.82
N LEU A 146 14.84 -12.84 -7.75
CA LEU A 146 15.03 -12.22 -9.07
C LEU A 146 15.26 -10.70 -8.94
N ALA A 147 14.46 -10.04 -8.10
CA ALA A 147 14.60 -8.62 -7.81
C ALA A 147 15.96 -8.29 -7.17
N GLU A 148 16.42 -9.09 -6.20
CA GLU A 148 17.74 -8.94 -5.59
C GLU A 148 18.87 -9.06 -6.61
N LYS A 149 18.79 -10.03 -7.53
CA LYS A 149 19.79 -10.20 -8.60
C LYS A 149 19.82 -8.99 -9.52
N TYR A 150 18.66 -8.50 -9.93
CA TYR A 150 18.54 -7.30 -10.76
C TYR A 150 19.11 -6.06 -10.06
N GLN A 151 18.72 -5.80 -8.81
CA GLN A 151 19.23 -4.69 -8.03
C GLN A 151 20.74 -4.77 -7.80
N ALA A 152 21.25 -5.97 -7.50
CA ALA A 152 22.68 -6.18 -7.32
C ALA A 152 23.46 -5.90 -8.61
N LEU A 153 22.91 -6.28 -9.77
CA LEU A 153 23.52 -5.99 -11.07
C LEU A 153 23.57 -4.48 -11.32
N VAL A 154 22.45 -3.78 -11.16
CA VAL A 154 22.37 -2.33 -11.36
C VAL A 154 23.30 -1.60 -10.40
N SER A 155 23.28 -1.94 -9.12
CA SER A 155 24.12 -1.30 -8.10
C SER A 155 25.62 -1.52 -8.36
N LYS A 156 26.00 -2.73 -8.82
CA LYS A 156 27.39 -3.05 -9.12
C LYS A 156 27.87 -2.54 -10.48
N ALA A 157 26.94 -2.14 -11.36
CA ALA A 157 27.27 -1.46 -12.62
C ALA A 157 27.69 0.02 -12.39
N LEU A 158 27.30 0.60 -11.25
CA LEU A 158 27.72 1.93 -10.82
C LEU A 158 29.10 1.81 -10.15
N LEU A 159 30.14 1.79 -10.97
CA LEU A 159 31.52 1.74 -10.48
C LEU A 159 32.02 3.16 -10.20
N SER A 160 32.52 3.38 -8.99
CA SER A 160 33.36 4.54 -8.71
C SER A 160 34.81 4.21 -9.08
N ASN A 161 35.48 5.14 -9.72
CA ASN A 161 36.90 5.00 -10.02
C ASN A 161 37.76 5.84 -9.05
N PRO A 162 39.05 5.51 -8.88
CA PRO A 162 39.92 6.24 -7.95
C PRO A 162 40.03 7.74 -8.25
N VAL A 163 39.90 8.15 -9.50
CA VAL A 163 39.96 9.57 -9.90
C VAL A 163 38.74 10.32 -9.40
N GLU A 164 37.54 9.77 -9.61
CA GLU A 164 36.28 10.37 -9.08
C GLU A 164 36.28 10.42 -7.55
N ALA A 165 36.80 9.37 -6.89
CA ALA A 165 36.93 9.36 -5.43
C ALA A 165 37.91 10.43 -4.94
N GLN A 166 39.03 10.66 -5.64
CA GLN A 166 39.99 11.71 -5.32
C GLN A 166 39.38 13.09 -5.55
N ASP A 167 38.71 13.32 -6.68
CA ASP A 167 38.04 14.59 -6.99
C ASP A 167 36.97 14.92 -5.94
N ALA A 168 36.17 13.94 -5.55
CA ALA A 168 35.15 14.10 -4.50
C ALA A 168 35.76 14.41 -3.14
N PHE A 169 36.89 13.79 -2.81
CA PHE A 169 37.64 14.08 -1.59
C PHE A 169 38.20 15.51 -1.63
N ASP A 170 38.86 15.89 -2.73
CA ASP A 170 39.46 17.22 -2.90
C ASP A 170 38.41 18.31 -2.85
N ALA A 171 37.23 18.09 -3.46
CA ALA A 171 36.10 19.03 -3.40
C ALA A 171 35.57 19.25 -1.97
N ARG A 172 35.74 18.26 -1.07
CA ARG A 172 35.28 18.36 0.33
C ARG A 172 36.32 19.01 1.26
N VAL A 173 37.60 18.79 1.01
CA VAL A 173 38.67 19.22 1.93
C VAL A 173 39.36 20.51 1.49
N ASN A 174 39.39 20.80 0.18
CA ASN A 174 40.01 22.00 -0.32
C ASN A 174 39.14 23.22 -0.01
N GLN A 175 39.75 24.21 0.60
CA GLN A 175 39.14 25.50 0.88
C GLN A 175 39.80 26.57 0.00
N TYR A 176 38.97 27.41 -0.57
CA TYR A 176 39.39 28.48 -1.44
C TYR A 176 38.99 29.81 -0.82
N ASN A 177 39.90 30.79 -0.81
CA ASN A 177 39.58 32.18 -0.52
C ASN A 177 39.10 32.84 -1.83
N VAL A 178 37.84 33.23 -1.86
CA VAL A 178 37.22 33.81 -3.05
C VAL A 178 36.84 35.25 -2.78
N LEU A 179 37.25 36.16 -3.65
CA LEU A 179 36.72 37.51 -3.72
C LEU A 179 35.61 37.52 -4.78
N MET A 180 34.40 37.84 -4.37
CA MET A 180 33.22 37.83 -5.24
C MET A 180 32.65 39.24 -5.37
N ALA A 181 32.48 39.68 -6.62
CA ALA A 181 31.72 40.88 -6.95
C ALA A 181 30.44 40.45 -7.70
N GLY A 182 29.29 40.83 -7.21
CA GLY A 182 27.99 40.46 -7.79
C GLY A 182 27.20 41.71 -8.18
N ILE A 183 26.69 41.73 -9.41
CA ILE A 183 25.70 42.71 -9.87
C ILE A 183 24.35 41.98 -9.87
N PRO A 184 23.41 42.34 -8.98
CA PRO A 184 22.10 41.67 -8.95
C PRO A 184 21.30 42.03 -10.21
N TYR A 185 20.59 41.06 -10.77
CA TYR A 185 19.70 41.31 -11.92
C TYR A 185 18.62 42.36 -11.62
N SER A 186 18.25 42.52 -10.35
CA SER A 186 17.31 43.56 -9.88
C SER A 186 17.78 44.98 -10.10
N SER A 187 19.09 45.19 -10.41
CA SER A 187 19.62 46.49 -10.80
C SER A 187 19.28 46.88 -12.24
N VAL A 188 18.81 45.92 -13.03
CA VAL A 188 18.36 46.16 -14.41
C VAL A 188 16.86 46.38 -14.39
N VAL A 189 16.42 47.50 -14.96
CA VAL A 189 14.97 47.82 -14.97
C VAL A 189 14.29 46.98 -16.04
N ASP A 190 13.35 46.12 -15.63
CA ASP A 190 12.64 45.18 -16.54
C ASP A 190 11.96 45.87 -17.74
N SER A 191 11.45 47.09 -17.53
CA SER A 191 10.79 47.85 -18.58
C SER A 191 11.70 48.23 -19.75
N THR A 192 13.02 48.10 -19.59
CA THR A 192 14.01 48.39 -20.64
C THR A 192 14.34 47.17 -21.51
N ILE A 193 13.85 45.98 -21.10
CA ILE A 193 14.16 44.71 -21.75
C ILE A 193 12.97 44.30 -22.61
N VAL A 194 13.18 44.19 -23.91
CA VAL A 194 12.16 43.66 -24.85
C VAL A 194 12.57 42.25 -25.27
N VAL A 195 11.87 41.26 -24.79
CA VAL A 195 12.09 39.86 -25.15
C VAL A 195 11.29 39.53 -26.42
N LYS A 196 11.98 39.07 -27.46
CA LYS A 196 11.32 38.64 -28.70
C LYS A 196 10.82 37.21 -28.57
N GLU A 197 9.72 36.92 -29.23
CA GLU A 197 9.15 35.55 -29.23
C GLU A 197 10.11 34.49 -29.82
N SER A 198 10.96 34.89 -30.79
CA SER A 198 12.02 34.02 -31.30
C SER A 198 13.03 33.61 -30.24
N GLU A 199 13.40 34.54 -29.36
CA GLU A 199 14.35 34.26 -28.25
C GLU A 199 13.75 33.32 -27.22
N LEU A 200 12.43 33.45 -26.93
CA LEU A 200 11.70 32.52 -26.07
C LEU A 200 11.65 31.12 -26.68
N LYS A 201 11.35 31.01 -27.97
CA LYS A 201 11.33 29.72 -28.68
C LYS A 201 12.71 29.07 -28.73
N ASP A 202 13.78 29.84 -28.98
CA ASP A 202 15.14 29.33 -28.98
C ASP A 202 15.56 28.83 -27.60
N LEU A 203 15.25 29.60 -26.56
CA LEU A 203 15.52 29.18 -25.16
C LEU A 203 14.72 27.93 -24.76
N TYR A 204 13.44 27.90 -25.13
CA TYR A 204 12.62 26.72 -24.92
C TYR A 204 13.19 25.49 -25.61
N ASN A 205 13.56 25.59 -26.88
CA ASN A 205 14.14 24.48 -27.62
C ASN A 205 15.45 23.97 -27.00
N LYS A 206 16.27 24.88 -26.45
CA LYS A 206 17.50 24.50 -25.73
C LYS A 206 17.23 23.80 -24.41
N LYS A 207 16.12 24.14 -23.73
CA LYS A 207 15.79 23.63 -22.39
C LYS A 207 14.59 22.67 -22.35
N LYS A 208 14.05 22.30 -23.52
CA LYS A 208 12.80 21.51 -23.60
C LYS A 208 12.83 20.22 -22.79
N GLU A 209 13.99 19.57 -22.66
CA GLU A 209 14.12 18.35 -21.87
C GLU A 209 13.89 18.59 -20.35
N GLN A 210 14.10 19.81 -19.87
CA GLN A 210 13.81 20.18 -18.47
C GLN A 210 12.30 20.31 -18.21
N PHE A 211 11.50 20.54 -19.26
CA PHE A 211 10.03 20.69 -19.20
C PHE A 211 9.29 19.46 -19.67
N LYS A 212 10.02 18.36 -19.93
CA LYS A 212 9.40 17.12 -20.37
C LYS A 212 8.56 16.53 -19.26
N GLN A 213 7.27 16.36 -19.53
CA GLN A 213 6.34 15.68 -18.65
C GLN A 213 6.32 14.19 -19.00
N TYR A 214 6.58 13.35 -18.01
CA TYR A 214 6.60 11.90 -18.16
C TYR A 214 5.25 11.25 -17.81
N GLN A 215 4.35 12.03 -17.23
CA GLN A 215 3.01 11.59 -16.87
C GLN A 215 1.98 12.49 -17.56
N GLU A 216 0.89 11.88 -18.00
CA GLU A 216 -0.24 12.62 -18.55
C GLU A 216 -0.93 13.40 -17.43
N THR A 217 -1.06 14.71 -17.60
CA THR A 217 -1.73 15.59 -16.64
C THR A 217 -2.97 16.20 -17.28
N ARG A 218 -3.92 16.58 -16.45
CA ARG A 218 -5.15 17.26 -16.86
C ARG A 218 -5.32 18.52 -16.01
N ASP A 219 -5.61 19.62 -16.65
CA ASP A 219 -6.11 20.81 -15.97
C ASP A 219 -7.61 20.66 -15.80
N ILE A 220 -8.05 20.62 -14.55
CA ILE A 220 -9.45 20.43 -14.21
C ILE A 220 -9.96 21.73 -13.57
N LYS A 221 -11.04 22.26 -14.11
CA LYS A 221 -11.85 23.30 -13.46
C LYS A 221 -13.08 22.64 -12.90
N TYR A 222 -13.35 22.85 -11.64
CA TYR A 222 -14.56 22.35 -10.99
C TYR A 222 -15.23 23.45 -10.19
N ILE A 223 -16.52 23.27 -9.99
CA ILE A 223 -17.32 24.11 -9.11
C ILE A 223 -17.74 23.22 -7.96
N ASP A 224 -17.39 23.65 -6.77
CA ASP A 224 -17.85 23.00 -5.54
C ASP A 224 -19.12 23.68 -5.07
N VAL A 225 -20.19 22.92 -4.97
CA VAL A 225 -21.48 23.41 -4.50
C VAL A 225 -21.73 22.78 -3.14
N GLN A 226 -21.59 23.55 -2.09
CA GLN A 226 -21.96 23.11 -0.74
C GLN A 226 -23.47 22.96 -0.64
N VAL A 227 -23.93 21.73 -0.44
CA VAL A 227 -25.33 21.45 -0.12
C VAL A 227 -25.51 21.68 1.37
N THR A 228 -26.20 22.76 1.72
CA THR A 228 -26.57 23.07 3.11
C THR A 228 -28.06 22.94 3.27
N ALA A 229 -28.50 22.45 4.43
CA ALA A 229 -29.92 22.37 4.75
C ALA A 229 -30.56 23.76 4.69
N SER A 230 -31.72 23.84 4.05
CA SER A 230 -32.48 25.08 3.98
C SER A 230 -33.03 25.50 5.36
N ALA A 231 -33.53 26.72 5.47
CA ALA A 231 -34.18 27.18 6.71
C ALA A 231 -35.48 26.36 6.98
N GLU A 232 -36.18 25.99 5.92
CA GLU A 232 -37.39 25.16 6.01
C GLU A 232 -37.02 23.73 6.49
N ASP A 233 -35.97 23.11 5.95
CA ASP A 233 -35.54 21.77 6.37
C ASP A 233 -35.15 21.76 7.84
N ARG A 234 -34.40 22.78 8.28
CA ARG A 234 -34.00 22.92 9.69
C ARG A 234 -35.21 23.11 10.60
N ALA A 235 -36.20 23.93 10.17
CA ALA A 235 -37.43 24.14 10.95
C ALA A 235 -38.26 22.86 11.04
N ALA A 236 -38.31 22.06 9.95
CA ALA A 236 -39.04 20.79 9.95
C ALA A 236 -38.40 19.79 10.93
N ILE A 237 -37.08 19.63 10.87
CA ILE A 237 -36.36 18.76 11.81
C ILE A 237 -36.47 19.25 13.25
N GLN A 238 -36.37 20.57 13.48
CA GLN A 238 -36.52 21.12 14.82
C GLN A 238 -37.91 20.80 15.39
N LYS A 239 -38.96 20.92 14.58
CA LYS A 239 -40.32 20.58 14.98
C LYS A 239 -40.46 19.09 15.35
N GLU A 240 -39.87 18.18 14.56
CA GLU A 240 -39.85 16.74 14.88
C GLU A 240 -39.14 16.45 16.19
N VAL A 241 -38.00 17.11 16.45
CA VAL A 241 -37.24 17.00 17.70
C VAL A 241 -38.04 17.53 18.89
N ASP A 242 -38.73 18.67 18.75
CA ASP A 242 -39.55 19.25 19.78
C ASP A 242 -40.73 18.34 20.12
N GLU A 243 -41.42 17.80 19.10
CA GLU A 243 -42.54 16.84 19.28
C GLU A 243 -42.06 15.54 19.97
N ALA A 244 -40.90 14.99 19.55
CA ALA A 244 -40.33 13.82 20.19
C ALA A 244 -39.93 14.09 21.67
N THR A 245 -39.46 15.31 21.96
CA THR A 245 -39.08 15.74 23.32
C THR A 245 -40.32 15.83 24.23
N GLU A 246 -41.42 16.39 23.73
CA GLU A 246 -42.68 16.46 24.47
C GLU A 246 -43.25 15.07 24.72
N GLN A 247 -43.22 14.19 23.72
CA GLN A 247 -43.65 12.80 23.85
C GLN A 247 -42.81 12.01 24.88
N LEU A 248 -41.46 12.22 24.86
CA LEU A 248 -40.57 11.59 25.81
C LEU A 248 -40.89 11.97 27.26
N ALA A 249 -41.31 13.22 27.51
CA ALA A 249 -41.66 13.70 28.84
C ALA A 249 -42.93 13.06 29.41
N THR A 250 -43.81 12.52 28.55
CA THR A 250 -45.11 11.95 28.92
C THR A 250 -45.24 10.45 28.64
N THR A 251 -44.24 9.84 28.02
CA THR A 251 -44.29 8.44 27.61
C THR A 251 -44.33 7.50 28.84
N THR A 252 -45.11 6.47 28.70
CA THR A 252 -45.13 5.32 29.62
C THR A 252 -44.52 4.06 29.02
N GLU A 253 -44.03 4.17 27.81
CA GLU A 253 -43.36 3.08 27.10
C GLU A 253 -41.90 2.92 27.59
N ASP A 254 -41.30 1.76 27.26
CA ASP A 254 -39.89 1.54 27.47
C ASP A 254 -39.06 2.52 26.63
N TYR A 255 -38.14 3.24 27.28
CA TYR A 255 -37.32 4.25 26.64
C TYR A 255 -36.50 3.74 25.47
N THR A 256 -36.06 2.47 25.49
CA THR A 256 -35.34 1.84 24.38
C THR A 256 -36.20 1.77 23.13
N SER A 257 -37.47 1.34 23.30
CA SER A 257 -38.46 1.21 22.23
C SER A 257 -38.85 2.59 21.71
N PHE A 258 -39.08 3.55 22.59
CA PHE A 258 -39.42 4.92 22.23
C PHE A 258 -38.29 5.58 21.41
N ILE A 259 -37.06 5.57 21.90
CA ILE A 259 -35.92 6.19 21.20
C ILE A 259 -35.68 5.57 19.83
N ARG A 260 -35.87 4.25 19.71
CA ARG A 260 -35.78 3.57 18.41
C ARG A 260 -36.89 4.06 17.45
N SER A 261 -38.08 4.33 17.93
CA SER A 261 -39.20 4.79 17.10
C SER A 261 -39.02 6.21 16.59
N THR A 262 -38.24 7.06 17.25
CA THR A 262 -37.92 8.44 16.79
C THR A 262 -36.88 8.50 15.69
N GLY A 263 -36.30 7.36 15.25
CA GLY A 263 -35.23 7.34 14.25
C GLY A 263 -33.88 7.83 14.75
N SER A 264 -33.67 7.88 16.07
CA SER A 264 -32.39 8.26 16.66
C SER A 264 -31.28 7.30 16.24
N GLU A 265 -30.15 7.80 15.78
CA GLU A 265 -28.95 7.00 15.47
C GLU A 265 -28.27 6.48 16.74
N ALA A 266 -28.41 7.22 17.85
CA ALA A 266 -27.85 6.81 19.14
C ALA A 266 -28.86 5.96 19.91
N PRO A 267 -28.48 4.74 20.36
CA PRO A 267 -29.34 3.90 21.17
C PRO A 267 -29.49 4.51 22.56
N TYR A 268 -30.64 4.28 23.21
CA TYR A 268 -30.81 4.54 24.64
C TYR A 268 -29.93 3.62 25.46
N VAL A 269 -29.18 4.19 26.39
CA VAL A 269 -28.32 3.43 27.32
C VAL A 269 -28.71 3.82 28.74
N ASP A 270 -29.21 2.85 29.50
CA ASP A 270 -29.60 3.05 30.87
C ASP A 270 -28.40 3.04 31.83
N LEU A 271 -27.61 4.09 31.76
CA LEU A 271 -26.43 4.31 32.59
C LEU A 271 -26.45 5.72 33.19
N PHE A 272 -26.01 5.85 34.41
CA PHE A 272 -25.81 7.16 35.05
C PHE A 272 -24.49 7.76 34.58
N TYR A 273 -24.57 8.92 33.94
CA TYR A 273 -23.41 9.69 33.53
C TYR A 273 -23.18 10.88 34.46
N ASN A 274 -21.95 11.16 34.80
CA ASN A 274 -21.61 12.41 35.45
C ASN A 274 -21.43 13.52 34.37
N LYS A 275 -21.45 14.78 34.80
CA LYS A 275 -21.38 15.94 33.90
C LYS A 275 -20.14 15.92 32.99
N THR A 276 -19.03 15.32 33.44
CA THR A 276 -17.76 15.27 32.69
C THR A 276 -17.74 14.17 31.64
N ALA A 277 -18.68 13.25 31.65
CA ALA A 277 -18.79 12.16 30.68
C ALA A 277 -19.60 12.55 29.42
N PHE A 278 -20.25 13.71 29.43
CA PHE A 278 -20.97 14.22 28.26
C PHE A 278 -20.01 14.96 27.31
N PRO A 279 -20.25 14.91 25.99
CA PRO A 279 -19.57 15.74 25.03
C PRO A 279 -19.69 17.23 25.40
N SER A 280 -18.66 18.02 25.13
CA SER A 280 -18.58 19.41 25.52
C SER A 280 -19.68 20.30 24.94
N ASP A 281 -20.20 19.98 23.79
CA ASP A 281 -21.34 20.64 23.13
C ASP A 281 -22.68 20.42 23.85
N VAL A 282 -22.82 19.28 24.52
CA VAL A 282 -24.00 18.95 25.34
C VAL A 282 -23.92 19.64 26.71
N VAL A 283 -22.72 19.77 27.27
CA VAL A 283 -22.50 20.41 28.58
C VAL A 283 -22.61 21.93 28.51
N ALA A 284 -22.37 22.51 27.34
CA ALA A 284 -22.43 23.97 27.10
C ALA A 284 -23.85 24.52 26.90
N ARG A 285 -24.86 23.66 26.77
CA ARG A 285 -26.29 24.03 26.69
C ARG A 285 -26.94 23.93 28.07
#